data_1d0674354c456e6ab231907ce692b862
#
_entry.id   1d0674354c456e6ab231907ce692b862
#
_cell.length_a   1.000
_cell.length_b   1.000
_cell.length_c   1.000
_cell.angle_alpha   90.00
_cell.angle_beta   90.00
_cell.angle_gamma   90.00
#
_symmetry.space_group_name_H-M   'P 1'
#
loop_
_entity.id
_entity.type
_entity.pdbx_description
1 polymer ?
#
loop_
_entity_poly.entity_id
_entity_poly.type
_entity_poly.pdbx_seq_one_letter_code
_entity_poly.pdbx_strand_id
1 'polypeptide(L)'
;HAIQSRLADYYRQIHLFFLKGKEGSELDDASKQVDLWKQMKWKKEPVQKLFQFFYKNYTLGQERDTPIFQIFKRNLRERYPQQLPEQLRADFRAGSLPLMKYANILTFNWRSITLFISILIGLPWLYPAIEITVFSLIFFYMRGTHERLCLKLNQKVLKGEYGV
;
A
#
# COMPACT_ATOMS: atom_id res chain seq x y z
N HIS A 1 -10.88 -3.63 9.24
CA HIS A 1 -11.39 -3.25 7.93
C HIS A 1 -10.59 -2.10 7.28
N ALA A 2 -10.63 -0.87 7.82
CA ALA A 2 -9.98 0.31 7.23
C ALA A 2 -8.46 0.13 7.00
N ILE A 3 -7.74 -0.48 7.94
CA ILE A 3 -6.31 -0.75 7.82
C ILE A 3 -6.03 -1.76 6.70
N GLN A 4 -6.83 -2.82 6.59
CA GLN A 4 -6.64 -3.86 5.58
C GLN A 4 -6.83 -3.32 4.17
N SER A 5 -7.90 -2.55 3.92
CA SER A 5 -8.19 -1.93 2.62
C SER A 5 -7.12 -0.89 2.25
N ARG A 6 -6.70 -0.06 3.21
CA ARG A 6 -5.66 0.94 3.02
C ARG A 6 -4.33 0.33 2.61
N LEU A 7 -3.90 -0.75 3.29
CA LEU A 7 -2.64 -1.42 2.96
C LEU A 7 -2.73 -2.23 1.67
N ALA A 8 -3.87 -2.85 1.37
CA ALA A 8 -4.08 -3.54 0.10
C ALA A 8 -3.95 -2.57 -1.08
N ASP A 9 -4.54 -1.38 -0.96
CA ASP A 9 -4.40 -0.32 -1.95
C ASP A 9 -2.95 0.16 -2.07
N TYR A 10 -2.29 0.39 -0.94
CA TYR A 10 -0.89 0.84 -0.92
C TYR A 10 0.06 -0.17 -1.58
N TYR A 11 -0.09 -1.46 -1.30
CA TYR A 11 0.71 -2.50 -1.96
C TYR A 11 0.47 -2.58 -3.46
N ARG A 12 -0.75 -2.31 -3.92
CA ARG A 12 -1.05 -2.17 -5.34
C ARG A 12 -0.34 -0.96 -5.95
N GLN A 13 -0.35 0.19 -5.28
CA GLN A 13 0.37 1.39 -5.73
C GLN A 13 1.89 1.16 -5.77
N ILE A 14 2.45 0.48 -4.77
CA ILE A 14 3.86 0.08 -4.77
C ILE A 14 4.16 -0.82 -5.97
N HIS A 15 3.34 -1.85 -6.24
CA HIS A 15 3.51 -2.71 -7.41
C HIS A 15 3.49 -1.91 -8.72
N LEU A 16 2.54 -1.00 -8.88
CA LEU A 16 2.44 -0.13 -10.05
C LEU A 16 3.64 0.81 -10.20
N PHE A 17 4.20 1.31 -9.11
CA PHE A 17 5.42 2.11 -9.12
C PHE A 17 6.60 1.35 -9.74
N PHE A 18 6.80 0.10 -9.38
CA PHE A 18 7.85 -0.73 -9.99
C PHE A 18 7.48 -1.20 -11.40
N LEU A 19 6.21 -1.24 -11.77
CA LEU A 19 5.76 -1.61 -13.12
C LEU A 19 5.90 -0.46 -14.11
N LYS A 20 5.38 0.72 -13.77
CA LYS A 20 5.20 1.87 -14.68
C LYS A 20 6.13 3.04 -14.36
N GLY A 21 6.79 3.04 -13.20
CA GLY A 21 7.58 4.17 -12.73
C GLY A 21 6.72 5.25 -12.03
N LYS A 22 7.32 6.40 -11.79
CA LYS A 22 6.69 7.51 -11.04
C LYS A 22 5.40 8.04 -11.66
N GLU A 23 5.33 8.07 -13.00
CA GLU A 23 4.18 8.60 -13.74
C GLU A 23 2.94 7.70 -13.69
N GLY A 24 3.14 6.42 -13.37
CA GLY A 24 2.07 5.41 -13.37
C GLY A 24 1.56 5.01 -11.99
N SER A 25 1.99 5.67 -10.91
CA SER A 25 1.60 5.32 -9.55
C SER A 25 1.35 6.55 -8.67
N GLU A 26 0.34 6.45 -7.82
CA GLU A 26 0.00 7.45 -6.79
C GLU A 26 0.77 7.17 -5.48
N LEU A 27 2.10 6.91 -5.59
CA LEU A 27 2.94 6.64 -4.43
C LEU A 27 3.39 7.95 -3.78
N ASP A 28 2.48 8.59 -3.07
CA ASP A 28 2.70 9.86 -2.39
C ASP A 28 3.59 9.73 -1.14
N ASP A 29 4.27 10.83 -0.82
CA ASP A 29 4.99 10.97 0.43
C ASP A 29 4.11 11.66 1.47
N ALA A 30 3.97 11.06 2.65
CA ALA A 30 3.18 11.61 3.74
C ALA A 30 3.67 13.01 4.19
N SER A 31 4.98 13.26 4.14
CA SER A 31 5.55 14.58 4.45
C SER A 31 4.98 15.69 3.55
N LYS A 32 4.91 15.45 2.25
CA LYS A 32 4.33 16.39 1.29
C LYS A 32 2.85 16.67 1.58
N GLN A 33 2.09 15.63 1.92
CA GLN A 33 0.67 15.77 2.24
C GLN A 33 0.44 16.56 3.54
N VAL A 34 1.32 16.40 4.52
CA VAL A 34 1.31 17.20 5.75
C VAL A 34 1.60 18.66 5.46
N ASP A 35 2.59 18.97 4.62
CA ASP A 35 2.97 20.34 4.29
C ASP A 35 1.88 21.04 3.47
N LEU A 36 1.27 20.35 2.51
CA LEU A 36 0.09 20.85 1.79
C LEU A 36 -1.04 21.20 2.74
N TRP A 37 -1.36 20.31 3.69
CA TRP A 37 -2.41 20.58 4.69
C TRP A 37 -2.10 21.79 5.56
N LYS A 38 -0.84 22.00 5.97
CA LYS A 38 -0.42 23.17 6.78
C LYS A 38 -0.57 24.48 6.01
N GLN A 39 -0.28 24.48 4.69
CA GLN A 39 -0.37 25.67 3.83
C GLN A 39 -1.81 26.10 3.56
N MET A 40 -2.78 25.17 3.57
CA MET A 40 -4.18 25.48 3.37
C MET A 40 -4.79 26.26 4.53
N LYS A 41 -5.64 27.26 4.24
CA LYS A 41 -6.31 28.10 5.23
C LYS A 41 -7.79 27.74 5.35
N TRP A 42 -8.25 27.47 6.58
CA TRP A 42 -9.65 27.14 6.84
C TRP A 42 -10.65 28.17 6.30
N LYS A 43 -10.29 29.47 6.35
CA LYS A 43 -11.17 30.55 5.87
C LYS A 43 -11.35 30.60 4.36
N LYS A 44 -10.37 30.09 3.58
CA LYS A 44 -10.41 30.15 2.12
C LYS A 44 -10.93 28.85 1.49
N GLU A 45 -10.52 27.71 2.04
CA GLU A 45 -10.72 26.38 1.42
C GLU A 45 -11.11 25.34 2.48
N PRO A 46 -12.26 25.52 3.20
CA PRO A 46 -12.60 24.64 4.32
C PRO A 46 -12.84 23.18 3.90
N VAL A 47 -13.49 22.97 2.77
CA VAL A 47 -13.82 21.64 2.25
C VAL A 47 -12.56 20.92 1.79
N GLN A 48 -11.71 21.59 0.99
CA GLN A 48 -10.45 21.01 0.51
C GLN A 48 -9.52 20.68 1.68
N LYS A 49 -9.44 21.58 2.69
CA LYS A 49 -8.62 21.34 3.89
C LYS A 49 -9.13 20.14 4.70
N LEU A 50 -10.43 19.92 4.76
CA LEU A 50 -11.02 18.75 5.41
C LEU A 50 -10.66 17.47 4.65
N PHE A 51 -10.82 17.45 3.32
CA PHE A 51 -10.39 16.31 2.51
C PHE A 51 -8.89 16.04 2.65
N GLN A 52 -8.07 17.09 2.60
CA GLN A 52 -6.63 16.98 2.78
C GLN A 52 -6.26 16.45 4.17
N PHE A 53 -7.04 16.76 5.21
CA PHE A 53 -6.86 16.17 6.54
C PHE A 53 -7.05 14.65 6.54
N PHE A 54 -8.11 14.15 5.89
CA PHE A 54 -8.32 12.70 5.77
C PHE A 54 -7.26 12.05 4.90
N TYR A 55 -6.90 12.66 3.78
CA TYR A 55 -5.91 12.12 2.85
C TYR A 55 -4.51 12.05 3.48
N LYS A 56 -4.07 13.11 4.16
CA LYS A 56 -2.79 13.09 4.88
C LYS A 56 -2.75 11.99 5.95
N ASN A 57 -3.84 11.81 6.73
CA ASN A 57 -3.91 10.76 7.75
C ASN A 57 -3.94 9.34 7.12
N TYR A 58 -4.56 9.21 5.96
CA TYR A 58 -4.54 7.98 5.18
C TYR A 58 -3.10 7.63 4.75
N THR A 59 -2.37 8.59 4.17
CA THR A 59 -0.98 8.40 3.70
C THR A 59 -0.01 8.17 4.87
N LEU A 60 -0.14 8.94 5.97
CA LEU A 60 0.64 8.71 7.21
C LEU A 60 0.43 7.30 7.75
N GLY A 61 -0.80 6.82 7.71
CA GLY A 61 -1.11 5.46 8.12
C GLY A 61 -0.49 4.40 7.21
N GLN A 62 -0.44 4.61 5.89
CA GLN A 62 0.24 3.71 4.95
C GLN A 62 1.74 3.59 5.27
N GLU A 63 2.42 4.73 5.46
CA GLU A 63 3.85 4.75 5.78
C GLU A 63 4.15 4.13 7.15
N ARG A 64 3.37 4.46 8.19
CA ARG A 64 3.53 3.89 9.53
C ARG A 64 3.40 2.37 9.55
N ASP A 65 2.47 1.85 8.77
CA ASP A 65 2.12 0.42 8.78
C ASP A 65 3.03 -0.41 7.86
N THR A 66 3.97 0.23 7.12
CA THR A 66 4.93 -0.42 6.19
C THR A 66 6.39 0.00 6.45
N PRO A 67 6.93 -0.18 7.66
CA PRO A 67 8.22 0.36 8.04
C PRO A 67 9.40 -0.18 7.21
N ILE A 68 9.38 -1.46 6.85
CA ILE A 68 10.45 -2.08 6.06
C ILE A 68 10.44 -1.52 4.63
N PHE A 69 9.27 -1.34 4.04
CA PHE A 69 9.16 -0.70 2.72
C PHE A 69 9.66 0.76 2.76
N GLN A 70 9.39 1.53 3.83
CA GLN A 70 9.88 2.91 3.94
C GLN A 70 11.42 2.97 4.00
N ILE A 71 12.05 2.05 4.72
CA ILE A 71 13.52 1.91 4.73
C ILE A 71 14.03 1.57 3.33
N PHE A 72 13.42 0.60 2.68
CA PHE A 72 13.76 0.20 1.31
C PHE A 72 13.61 1.37 0.31
N LYS A 73 12.49 2.08 0.35
CA LYS A 73 12.19 3.27 -0.47
C LYS A 73 13.25 4.37 -0.29
N ARG A 74 13.68 4.62 0.94
CA ARG A 74 14.74 5.59 1.25
C ARG A 74 16.08 5.16 0.65
N ASN A 75 16.51 3.94 0.87
CA ASN A 75 17.76 3.41 0.33
C ASN A 75 17.77 3.41 -1.21
N LEU A 76 16.62 3.16 -1.85
CA LEU A 76 16.47 3.27 -3.31
C LEU A 76 16.68 4.70 -3.79
N ARG A 77 16.12 5.71 -3.10
CA ARG A 77 16.28 7.12 -3.46
C ARG A 77 17.72 7.60 -3.31
N GLU A 78 18.41 7.15 -2.27
CA GLU A 78 19.80 7.50 -2.02
C GLU A 78 20.73 6.89 -3.07
N ARG A 79 20.50 5.63 -3.43
CA ARG A 79 21.40 4.87 -4.31
C ARG A 79 21.09 5.04 -5.79
N TYR A 80 19.83 5.23 -6.13
CA TYR A 80 19.35 5.38 -7.51
C TYR A 80 18.48 6.64 -7.67
N PRO A 81 19.07 7.84 -7.58
CA PRO A 81 18.30 9.09 -7.57
C PRO A 81 17.60 9.40 -8.91
N GLN A 82 18.17 8.95 -10.02
CA GLN A 82 17.64 9.20 -11.36
C GLN A 82 16.66 8.12 -11.81
N GLN A 83 17.10 6.87 -11.88
CA GLN A 83 16.32 5.75 -12.40
C GLN A 83 16.65 4.45 -11.66
N LEU A 84 15.62 3.66 -11.35
CA LEU A 84 15.80 2.33 -10.76
C LEU A 84 16.33 1.35 -11.80
N PRO A 85 17.29 0.47 -11.43
CA PRO A 85 17.77 -0.59 -12.30
C PRO A 85 16.62 -1.50 -12.77
N GLU A 86 16.63 -1.88 -14.05
CA GLU A 86 15.56 -2.70 -14.63
C GLU A 86 15.48 -4.08 -13.96
N GLN A 87 16.64 -4.67 -13.62
CA GLN A 87 16.68 -5.95 -12.90
C GLN A 87 16.01 -5.87 -11.53
N LEU A 88 16.22 -4.78 -10.78
CA LEU A 88 15.56 -4.56 -9.49
C LEU A 88 14.03 -4.42 -9.66
N ARG A 89 13.61 -3.69 -10.70
CA ARG A 89 12.18 -3.55 -11.04
C ARG A 89 11.56 -4.90 -11.38
N ALA A 90 12.26 -5.70 -12.19
CA ALA A 90 11.80 -7.05 -12.56
C ALA A 90 11.70 -7.99 -11.34
N ASP A 91 12.71 -8.00 -10.47
CA ASP A 91 12.73 -8.80 -9.24
C ASP A 91 11.58 -8.42 -8.29
N PHE A 92 11.35 -7.11 -8.11
CA PHE A 92 10.23 -6.64 -7.29
C PHE A 92 8.88 -7.04 -7.87
N ARG A 93 8.70 -6.85 -9.18
CA ARG A 93 7.46 -7.22 -9.89
C ARG A 93 7.16 -8.72 -9.78
N ALA A 94 8.16 -9.55 -10.01
CA ALA A 94 8.03 -11.01 -9.89
C ALA A 94 7.59 -11.43 -8.48
N GLY A 95 8.15 -10.81 -7.44
CA GLY A 95 7.79 -11.12 -6.05
C GLY A 95 6.45 -10.53 -5.60
N SER A 96 6.06 -9.38 -6.11
CA SER A 96 4.81 -8.68 -5.72
C SER A 96 3.59 -9.11 -6.53
N LEU A 97 3.74 -9.55 -7.77
CA LEU A 97 2.63 -9.96 -8.64
C LEU A 97 1.70 -11.02 -8.02
N PRO A 98 2.20 -12.09 -7.39
CA PRO A 98 1.34 -13.08 -6.74
C PRO A 98 0.49 -12.52 -5.59
N LEU A 99 0.91 -11.38 -5.01
CA LEU A 99 0.18 -10.73 -3.91
C LEU A 99 -0.99 -9.90 -4.39
N MET A 100 -1.04 -9.51 -5.67
CA MET A 100 -2.08 -8.64 -6.21
C MET A 100 -3.47 -9.28 -6.16
N LYS A 101 -3.58 -10.60 -6.28
CA LYS A 101 -4.85 -11.30 -6.08
C LYS A 101 -5.40 -11.12 -4.65
N TYR A 102 -4.54 -11.16 -3.65
CA TYR A 102 -4.94 -10.96 -2.25
C TYR A 102 -5.27 -9.49 -1.97
N ALA A 103 -4.52 -8.56 -2.54
CA ALA A 103 -4.86 -7.13 -2.49
C ALA A 103 -6.27 -6.88 -3.07
N ASN A 104 -6.63 -7.51 -4.19
CA ASN A 104 -7.96 -7.41 -4.79
C ASN A 104 -9.06 -7.99 -3.89
N ILE A 105 -8.82 -9.13 -3.24
CA ILE A 105 -9.79 -9.74 -2.30
C ILE A 105 -10.04 -8.82 -1.10
N LEU A 106 -9.04 -8.09 -0.62
CA LEU A 106 -9.16 -7.18 0.51
C LEU A 106 -9.81 -5.84 0.15
N THR A 107 -10.23 -5.63 -1.11
CA THR A 107 -10.97 -4.43 -1.53
C THR A 107 -12.42 -4.42 -1.05
N PHE A 108 -13.06 -3.27 -1.19
CA PHE A 108 -14.45 -3.07 -0.84
C PHE A 108 -15.41 -4.03 -1.57
N ASN A 109 -15.14 -4.34 -2.84
CA ASN A 109 -16.04 -5.17 -3.66
C ASN A 109 -16.28 -6.56 -3.06
N TRP A 110 -15.22 -7.28 -2.69
CA TRP A 110 -15.36 -8.61 -2.08
C TRP A 110 -16.08 -8.57 -0.75
N ARG A 111 -15.89 -7.52 0.04
CA ARG A 111 -16.61 -7.31 1.29
C ARG A 111 -18.10 -7.10 1.06
N SER A 112 -18.45 -6.26 0.08
CA SER A 112 -19.85 -6.02 -0.31
C SER A 112 -20.52 -7.29 -0.79
N ILE A 113 -19.84 -8.08 -1.63
CA ILE A 113 -20.33 -9.38 -2.12
C ILE A 113 -20.55 -10.34 -0.95
N THR A 114 -19.59 -10.45 -0.03
CA THR A 114 -19.67 -11.34 1.13
C THR A 114 -20.84 -10.93 2.04
N LEU A 115 -21.00 -9.64 2.30
CA LEU A 115 -22.15 -9.11 3.08
C LEU A 115 -23.47 -9.44 2.40
N PHE A 116 -23.56 -9.18 1.10
CA PHE A 116 -24.78 -9.44 0.32
C PHE A 116 -25.16 -10.92 0.34
N ILE A 117 -24.20 -11.82 0.11
CA ILE A 117 -24.43 -13.28 0.20
C ILE A 117 -24.88 -13.67 1.60
N SER A 118 -24.25 -13.14 2.65
CA SER A 118 -24.62 -13.43 4.05
C SER A 118 -26.07 -13.06 4.37
N ILE A 119 -26.55 -11.95 3.81
CA ILE A 119 -27.95 -11.53 3.95
C ILE A 119 -28.88 -12.44 3.16
N LEU A 120 -28.54 -12.78 1.92
CA LEU A 120 -29.38 -13.62 1.05
C LEU A 120 -29.62 -15.02 1.61
N ILE A 121 -28.62 -15.62 2.26
CA ILE A 121 -28.76 -16.94 2.90
C ILE A 121 -29.38 -16.89 4.31
N GLY A 122 -29.78 -15.69 4.77
CA GLY A 122 -30.38 -15.51 6.10
C GLY A 122 -29.39 -15.61 7.29
N LEU A 123 -28.07 -15.51 7.03
CA LEU A 123 -27.01 -15.62 8.05
C LEU A 123 -26.15 -14.35 8.10
N PRO A 124 -26.70 -13.19 8.52
CA PRO A 124 -25.97 -11.91 8.49
C PRO A 124 -24.71 -11.89 9.37
N TRP A 125 -24.64 -12.71 10.41
CA TRP A 125 -23.47 -12.88 11.27
C TRP A 125 -22.27 -13.52 10.57
N LEU A 126 -22.48 -14.20 9.44
CA LEU A 126 -21.42 -14.84 8.66
C LEU A 126 -20.44 -13.80 8.09
N TYR A 127 -20.92 -12.62 7.70
CA TYR A 127 -20.05 -11.55 7.19
C TYR A 127 -19.00 -11.12 8.24
N PRO A 128 -19.34 -10.69 9.47
CA PRO A 128 -18.32 -10.34 10.46
C PRO A 128 -17.41 -11.54 10.83
N ALA A 129 -17.91 -12.77 10.82
CA ALA A 129 -17.08 -13.95 11.05
C ALA A 129 -16.01 -14.10 9.95
N ILE A 130 -16.36 -13.96 8.66
CA ILE A 130 -15.42 -14.01 7.53
C ILE A 130 -14.46 -12.79 7.57
N GLU A 131 -14.95 -11.61 7.93
CA GLU A 131 -14.12 -10.40 8.05
C GLU A 131 -13.00 -10.58 9.09
N ILE A 132 -13.34 -11.12 10.26
CA ILE A 132 -12.40 -11.31 11.36
C ILE A 132 -11.43 -12.47 11.09
N THR A 133 -11.89 -13.54 10.43
CA THR A 133 -11.09 -14.74 10.20
C THR A 133 -10.40 -14.71 8.85
N VAL A 134 -11.13 -14.92 7.76
CA VAL A 134 -10.59 -15.14 6.41
C VAL A 134 -9.85 -13.89 5.91
N PHE A 135 -10.47 -12.71 5.96
CA PHE A 135 -9.83 -11.49 5.48
C PHE A 135 -8.64 -11.07 6.34
N SER A 136 -8.68 -11.34 7.65
CA SER A 136 -7.52 -11.08 8.51
C SER A 136 -6.36 -12.02 8.23
N LEU A 137 -6.60 -13.31 7.99
CA LEU A 137 -5.57 -14.28 7.59
C LEU A 137 -4.92 -13.89 6.26
N ILE A 138 -5.73 -13.54 5.26
CA ILE A 138 -5.25 -13.05 3.96
C ILE A 138 -4.40 -11.80 4.14
N PHE A 139 -4.85 -10.86 4.96
CA PHE A 139 -4.14 -9.62 5.25
C PHE A 139 -2.77 -9.87 5.89
N PHE A 140 -2.68 -10.68 6.95
CA PHE A 140 -1.41 -10.98 7.62
C PHE A 140 -0.45 -11.73 6.71
N TYR A 141 -0.95 -12.67 5.90
CA TYR A 141 -0.16 -13.36 4.89
C TYR A 141 0.43 -12.38 3.86
N MET A 142 -0.42 -11.53 3.27
CA MET A 142 -0.03 -10.54 2.27
C MET A 142 1.01 -9.57 2.84
N ARG A 143 0.75 -9.01 4.04
CA ARG A 143 1.66 -8.08 4.72
C ARG A 143 3.00 -8.73 5.00
N GLY A 144 3.02 -9.91 5.61
CA GLY A 144 4.26 -10.61 5.95
C GLY A 144 5.10 -10.95 4.71
N THR A 145 4.46 -11.37 3.62
CA THR A 145 5.15 -11.70 2.37
C THR A 145 5.70 -10.45 1.69
N HIS A 146 4.93 -9.36 1.66
CA HIS A 146 5.40 -8.10 1.08
C HIS A 146 6.59 -7.50 1.85
N GLU A 147 6.52 -7.48 3.19
CA GLU A 147 7.62 -6.96 4.01
C GLU A 147 8.89 -7.82 3.87
N ARG A 148 8.76 -9.16 3.77
CA ARG A 148 9.90 -10.07 3.50
C ARG A 148 10.51 -9.80 2.11
N LEU A 149 9.69 -9.56 1.09
CA LEU A 149 10.15 -9.18 -0.24
C LEU A 149 10.97 -7.89 -0.18
N CYS A 150 10.45 -6.85 0.47
CA CYS A 150 11.13 -5.57 0.65
C CYS A 150 12.46 -5.74 1.39
N LEU A 151 12.49 -6.53 2.47
CA LEU A 151 13.70 -6.81 3.24
C LEU A 151 14.77 -7.50 2.38
N LYS A 152 14.38 -8.54 1.64
CA LYS A 152 15.29 -9.30 0.76
C LYS A 152 15.90 -8.41 -0.32
N LEU A 153 15.07 -7.61 -0.99
CA LEU A 153 15.54 -6.72 -2.06
C LEU A 153 16.38 -5.56 -1.50
N ASN A 154 16.02 -5.04 -0.33
CA ASN A 154 16.83 -4.03 0.34
C ASN A 154 18.24 -4.54 0.67
N GLN A 155 18.37 -5.79 1.13
CA GLN A 155 19.69 -6.40 1.37
C GLN A 155 20.51 -6.52 0.08
N LYS A 156 19.91 -6.90 -1.04
CA LYS A 156 20.57 -6.96 -2.34
C LYS A 156 21.03 -5.57 -2.81
N VAL A 157 20.18 -4.54 -2.63
CA VAL A 157 20.53 -3.14 -2.93
C VAL A 157 21.73 -2.70 -2.11
N LEU A 158 21.75 -2.97 -0.81
CA LEU A 158 22.86 -2.59 0.07
C LEU A 158 24.18 -3.30 -0.29
N LYS A 159 24.10 -4.54 -0.77
CA LYS A 159 25.27 -5.30 -1.26
C LYS A 159 25.75 -4.87 -2.65
N GLY A 160 25.02 -3.99 -3.37
CA GLY A 160 25.36 -3.56 -4.71
C GLY A 160 25.09 -4.59 -5.82
N GLU A 161 24.22 -5.58 -5.57
CA GLU A 161 23.93 -6.66 -6.55
C GLU A 161 23.26 -6.16 -7.85
N TYR A 162 22.71 -4.95 -7.87
CA TYR A 162 22.05 -4.36 -9.04
C TYR A 162 22.91 -3.35 -9.81
N GLY A 163 24.22 -3.28 -9.49
CA GLY A 163 25.13 -2.31 -10.08
C GLY A 163 24.92 -0.87 -9.54
N VAL A 164 25.97 -0.11 -9.49
CA VAL A 164 25.92 1.34 -9.26
C VAL A 164 26.14 2.03 -10.59
#